data_d8208fe07b16f4c22effcd6451bea634
#
_entry.id   d8208fe07b16f4c22effcd6451bea634
#
_cell.length_a   1.000
_cell.length_b   1.000
_cell.length_c   1.000
_cell.angle_alpha   90.00
_cell.angle_beta   90.00
_cell.angle_gamma   90.00
#
_symmetry.space_group_name_H-M   'P 1'
#
loop_
_entity.id
_entity.type
_entity.pdbx_description
1 polymer ?
#
loop_
_entity_poly.entity_id
_entity_poly.type
_entity_poly.pdbx_seq_one_letter_code
_entity_poly.pdbx_strand_id
1 'polypeptide(L)'
;MTTRLKRTKNAEAGSAAWLARLSQCIQSIGAEDFPQALVDALKSLTDFDYSVVFVYYQGRTPLCLFHTFSPEKRVVFVDDYLKGPYLLDPFFKACGRQVDDGLYRLRDVAPDRFYQSEYYRSYYIQTGLSEELCYTFRLLNGVAVVISLMRAGDSSRFSAREFRLLDSVASIVVSLAQRHWRDAPDGFDIESAVNDPREDRLLIENTVSALFSKRITPRETQVVTQVLEGHSSDAIARDLGISVGTVRIHRRNIYAKLQISSQQELFSIFFKNITAARG
;
A
#
# COMPACT_ATOMS: atom_id res chain seq x y z
N MET A 1 -30.72 14.89 -16.50
CA MET A 1 -29.83 13.77 -16.91
C MET A 1 -28.88 14.31 -17.97
N THR A 2 -27.70 14.75 -17.58
CA THR A 2 -26.71 15.27 -18.52
C THR A 2 -25.48 14.35 -18.44
N THR A 3 -25.45 13.39 -19.36
CA THR A 3 -24.35 12.45 -19.52
C THR A 3 -23.12 13.23 -19.98
N ARG A 4 -22.19 13.51 -19.05
CA ARG A 4 -20.91 14.11 -19.32
C ARG A 4 -20.03 13.07 -20.03
N LEU A 5 -20.02 13.09 -21.35
CA LEU A 5 -19.05 12.37 -22.17
C LEU A 5 -17.65 12.76 -21.74
N LYS A 6 -16.97 11.89 -20.94
CA LYS A 6 -15.56 12.03 -20.62
C LYS A 6 -14.78 11.92 -21.93
N ARG A 7 -14.25 13.06 -22.39
CA ARG A 7 -13.24 13.10 -23.47
C ARG A 7 -12.03 12.31 -22.98
N THR A 8 -11.81 11.12 -23.53
CA THR A 8 -10.52 10.44 -23.42
C THR A 8 -9.46 11.35 -24.03
N LYS A 9 -8.66 12.00 -23.20
CA LYS A 9 -7.47 12.71 -23.67
C LYS A 9 -6.58 11.67 -24.35
N ASN A 10 -6.27 11.86 -25.62
CA ASN A 10 -5.21 11.14 -26.30
C ASN A 10 -3.86 11.67 -25.78
N ALA A 11 -3.53 11.35 -24.53
CA ALA A 11 -2.28 11.75 -23.93
C ALA A 11 -1.17 10.78 -24.38
N GLU A 12 -0.02 11.34 -24.67
CA GLU A 12 1.21 10.61 -25.00
C GLU A 12 2.33 11.18 -24.14
N ALA A 13 3.31 10.34 -23.78
CA ALA A 13 4.44 10.76 -22.96
C ALA A 13 5.31 11.86 -23.62
N GLY A 14 5.16 12.08 -24.93
CA GLY A 14 5.81 13.16 -25.67
C GLY A 14 4.91 14.36 -25.93
N SER A 15 3.69 14.43 -25.38
CA SER A 15 2.78 15.55 -25.63
C SER A 15 3.32 16.86 -25.06
N ALA A 16 3.03 17.99 -25.72
CA ALA A 16 3.43 19.31 -25.26
C ALA A 16 2.91 19.62 -23.85
N ALA A 17 1.71 19.12 -23.51
CA ALA A 17 1.13 19.29 -22.18
C ALA A 17 1.93 18.56 -21.09
N TRP A 18 2.34 17.31 -21.35
CA TRP A 18 3.20 16.56 -20.45
C TRP A 18 4.56 17.25 -20.27
N LEU A 19 5.22 17.63 -21.36
CA LEU A 19 6.53 18.27 -21.31
C LEU A 19 6.51 19.60 -20.54
N ALA A 20 5.46 20.40 -20.72
CA ALA A 20 5.30 21.65 -19.98
C ALA A 20 5.13 21.39 -18.46
N ARG A 21 4.30 20.41 -18.07
CA ARG A 21 4.11 20.03 -16.67
C ARG A 21 5.36 19.39 -16.06
N LEU A 22 6.06 18.56 -16.83
CA LEU A 22 7.34 17.99 -16.43
C LEU A 22 8.38 19.06 -16.14
N SER A 23 8.45 20.09 -17.00
CA SER A 23 9.37 21.24 -16.77
C SER A 23 9.05 21.96 -15.46
N GLN A 24 7.77 22.20 -15.16
CA GLN A 24 7.36 22.80 -13.89
C GLN A 24 7.75 21.90 -12.70
N CYS A 25 7.51 20.59 -12.80
CA CYS A 25 7.89 19.63 -11.78
C CYS A 25 9.42 19.62 -11.52
N ILE A 26 10.24 19.70 -12.58
CA ILE A 26 11.70 19.77 -12.44
C ILE A 26 12.13 21.06 -11.71
N GLN A 27 11.49 22.19 -12.01
CA GLN A 27 11.79 23.48 -11.35
C GLN A 27 11.40 23.52 -9.88
N SER A 28 10.40 22.71 -9.47
CA SER A 28 9.93 22.63 -8.08
C SER A 28 10.70 21.60 -7.22
N ILE A 29 11.71 20.91 -7.77
CA ILE A 29 12.52 19.97 -6.99
C ILE A 29 13.15 20.69 -5.79
N GLY A 30 12.95 20.15 -4.58
CA GLY A 30 13.41 20.74 -3.34
C GLY A 30 12.44 21.76 -2.71
N ALA A 31 11.39 22.16 -3.41
CA ALA A 31 10.37 23.07 -2.92
C ALA A 31 9.11 22.31 -2.44
N GLU A 32 8.30 22.92 -1.58
CA GLU A 32 7.09 22.32 -0.98
C GLU A 32 6.01 21.96 -2.01
N ASP A 33 5.99 22.63 -3.15
CA ASP A 33 5.01 22.44 -4.22
C ASP A 33 5.34 21.28 -5.18
N PHE A 34 6.53 20.68 -5.07
CA PHE A 34 6.94 19.56 -5.92
C PHE A 34 5.93 18.40 -5.97
N PRO A 35 5.39 17.88 -4.85
CA PRO A 35 4.46 16.77 -4.90
C PRO A 35 3.19 17.11 -5.70
N GLN A 36 2.69 18.34 -5.58
CA GLN A 36 1.54 18.81 -6.35
C GLN A 36 1.89 18.94 -7.84
N ALA A 37 3.06 19.49 -8.17
CA ALA A 37 3.53 19.61 -9.54
C ALA A 37 3.69 18.25 -10.22
N LEU A 38 4.18 17.24 -9.47
CA LEU A 38 4.28 15.86 -9.94
C LEU A 38 2.90 15.24 -10.21
N VAL A 39 1.95 15.44 -9.30
CA VAL A 39 0.56 15.00 -9.50
C VAL A 39 -0.07 15.66 -10.72
N ASP A 40 0.14 16.96 -10.94
CA ASP A 40 -0.37 17.68 -12.09
C ASP A 40 0.26 17.21 -13.41
N ALA A 41 1.55 16.87 -13.38
CA ALA A 41 2.23 16.26 -14.52
C ALA A 41 1.60 14.89 -14.84
N LEU A 42 1.43 14.00 -13.88
CA LEU A 42 0.79 12.70 -14.06
C LEU A 42 -0.68 12.81 -14.50
N LYS A 43 -1.44 13.79 -13.99
CA LYS A 43 -2.81 14.09 -14.44
C LYS A 43 -2.90 14.57 -15.89
N SER A 44 -1.80 15.10 -16.46
CA SER A 44 -1.75 15.42 -17.90
C SER A 44 -1.70 14.17 -18.78
N LEU A 45 -1.26 13.03 -18.26
CA LEU A 45 -1.18 11.75 -18.95
C LEU A 45 -2.48 10.94 -18.81
N THR A 46 -3.05 10.86 -17.60
CA THR A 46 -4.29 10.14 -17.34
C THR A 46 -5.04 10.73 -16.16
N ASP A 47 -6.37 10.58 -16.17
CA ASP A 47 -7.20 11.06 -15.07
C ASP A 47 -7.15 10.07 -13.90
N PHE A 48 -7.05 10.60 -12.68
CA PHE A 48 -7.26 9.91 -11.42
C PHE A 48 -7.83 10.88 -10.37
N ASP A 49 -8.51 10.35 -9.36
CA ASP A 49 -9.25 11.15 -8.41
C ASP A 49 -8.36 11.67 -7.28
N TYR A 50 -7.53 10.79 -6.70
CA TYR A 50 -6.67 11.11 -5.56
C TYR A 50 -5.25 10.62 -5.75
N SER A 51 -4.35 11.25 -4.99
CA SER A 51 -2.96 10.80 -4.83
C SER A 51 -2.54 10.97 -3.37
N VAL A 52 -1.69 10.07 -2.90
CA VAL A 52 -1.02 10.16 -1.60
C VAL A 52 0.42 9.67 -1.73
N VAL A 53 1.30 10.25 -0.95
CA VAL A 53 2.69 9.82 -0.84
C VAL A 53 2.95 9.36 0.58
N PHE A 54 3.28 8.08 0.72
CA PHE A 54 3.72 7.50 1.99
C PHE A 54 5.20 7.13 1.94
N VAL A 55 5.84 7.30 3.09
CA VAL A 55 7.17 6.76 3.36
C VAL A 55 7.03 5.63 4.35
N TYR A 56 7.60 4.50 4.00
CA TYR A 56 7.60 3.31 4.83
C TYR A 56 8.98 3.07 5.43
N TYR A 57 9.01 3.10 6.75
CA TYR A 57 10.17 2.79 7.56
C TYR A 57 10.00 1.43 8.19
N GLN A 58 11.09 0.75 8.30
CA GLN A 58 11.13 -0.51 8.99
C GLN A 58 10.76 -0.34 10.48
N GLY A 59 9.81 -1.16 10.95
CA GLY A 59 9.41 -1.19 12.36
C GLY A 59 8.65 0.06 12.86
N ARG A 60 8.40 1.07 12.01
CA ARG A 60 7.73 2.32 12.40
C ARG A 60 6.40 2.52 11.69
N THR A 61 5.55 3.37 12.23
CA THR A 61 4.34 3.84 11.55
C THR A 61 4.74 4.65 10.31
N PRO A 62 4.12 4.41 9.14
CA PRO A 62 4.39 5.17 7.94
C PRO A 62 4.17 6.66 8.13
N LEU A 63 4.85 7.48 7.34
CA LEU A 63 4.67 8.92 7.32
C LEU A 63 4.00 9.34 6.01
N CYS A 64 2.93 10.14 6.11
CA CYS A 64 2.29 10.77 4.96
C CYS A 64 3.02 12.07 4.61
N LEU A 65 3.68 12.10 3.45
CA LEU A 65 4.38 13.30 2.97
C LEU A 65 3.47 14.28 2.24
N PHE A 66 2.47 13.75 1.53
CA PHE A 66 1.58 14.55 0.70
C PHE A 66 0.28 13.81 0.42
N HIS A 67 -0.81 14.53 0.22
CA HIS A 67 -2.06 13.96 -0.26
C HIS A 67 -2.95 15.02 -0.94
N THR A 68 -3.89 14.55 -1.78
CA THR A 68 -4.89 15.39 -2.46
C THR A 68 -6.30 15.19 -1.92
N PHE A 69 -6.45 14.56 -0.75
CA PHE A 69 -7.75 14.28 -0.14
C PHE A 69 -8.40 15.55 0.45
N SER A 70 -9.75 15.58 0.44
CA SER A 70 -10.51 16.51 1.29
C SER A 70 -10.27 16.18 2.78
N PRO A 71 -10.58 17.10 3.71
CA PRO A 71 -10.42 16.85 5.16
C PRO A 71 -11.13 15.56 5.62
N GLU A 72 -12.34 15.29 5.14
CA GLU A 72 -13.12 14.10 5.51
C GLU A 72 -12.46 12.80 5.01
N LYS A 73 -11.95 12.83 3.78
CA LYS A 73 -11.26 11.67 3.19
C LYS A 73 -9.91 11.43 3.82
N ARG A 74 -9.20 12.50 4.21
CA ARG A 74 -7.92 12.39 4.93
C ARG A 74 -8.05 11.53 6.18
N VAL A 75 -9.15 11.67 6.93
CA VAL A 75 -9.38 10.84 8.14
C VAL A 75 -9.31 9.36 7.80
N VAL A 76 -9.98 8.90 6.74
CA VAL A 76 -10.02 7.48 6.36
C VAL A 76 -8.71 7.02 5.72
N PHE A 77 -8.19 7.81 4.76
CA PHE A 77 -7.05 7.40 3.93
C PHE A 77 -5.69 7.63 4.58
N VAL A 78 -5.61 8.50 5.58
CA VAL A 78 -4.35 8.80 6.28
C VAL A 78 -4.48 8.46 7.77
N ASP A 79 -5.38 9.14 8.50
CA ASP A 79 -5.37 9.06 9.95
C ASP A 79 -5.78 7.66 10.45
N ASP A 80 -6.82 7.06 9.87
CA ASP A 80 -7.24 5.69 10.23
C ASP A 80 -6.29 4.62 9.64
N TYR A 81 -5.75 4.86 8.43
CA TYR A 81 -4.76 3.98 7.83
C TYR A 81 -3.52 3.81 8.70
N LEU A 82 -3.03 4.90 9.27
CA LEU A 82 -1.84 4.91 10.14
C LEU A 82 -2.06 4.26 11.51
N LYS A 83 -3.32 4.06 11.94
CA LYS A 83 -3.64 3.37 13.19
C LYS A 83 -3.44 1.85 13.14
N GLY A 84 -3.15 1.27 11.96
CA GLY A 84 -2.87 -0.17 11.86
C GLY A 84 -3.18 -0.82 10.53
N PRO A 85 -4.17 -0.37 9.72
CA PRO A 85 -4.47 -0.96 8.41
C PRO A 85 -3.27 -1.12 7.49
N TYR A 86 -2.31 -0.19 7.51
CA TYR A 86 -1.10 -0.25 6.69
C TYR A 86 -0.33 -1.57 6.83
N LEU A 87 -0.39 -2.23 8.00
CA LEU A 87 0.26 -3.52 8.22
C LEU A 87 -0.25 -4.63 7.30
N LEU A 88 -1.47 -4.51 6.79
CA LEU A 88 -2.09 -5.48 5.88
C LEU A 88 -2.11 -4.99 4.43
N ASP A 89 -1.60 -3.79 4.16
CA ASP A 89 -1.53 -3.22 2.82
C ASP A 89 -0.53 -3.98 1.96
N PRO A 90 -0.93 -4.47 0.77
CA PRO A 90 -0.03 -5.14 -0.15
C PRO A 90 1.15 -4.28 -0.61
N PHE A 91 0.98 -2.95 -0.76
CA PHE A 91 2.09 -2.07 -1.15
C PHE A 91 3.11 -1.90 -0.02
N PHE A 92 2.66 -1.72 1.22
CA PHE A 92 3.54 -1.73 2.38
C PHE A 92 4.40 -3.01 2.41
N LYS A 93 3.76 -4.17 2.21
CA LYS A 93 4.46 -5.47 2.18
C LYS A 93 5.37 -5.65 0.98
N ALA A 94 4.97 -5.15 -0.19
CA ALA A 94 5.82 -5.17 -1.38
C ALA A 94 7.11 -4.38 -1.13
N CYS A 95 7.02 -3.23 -0.47
CA CYS A 95 8.18 -2.46 -0.04
C CYS A 95 9.10 -3.27 0.88
N GLY A 96 8.54 -3.99 1.86
CA GLY A 96 9.32 -4.88 2.73
C GLY A 96 9.98 -6.06 2.01
N ARG A 97 9.40 -6.54 0.90
CA ARG A 97 9.96 -7.61 0.05
C ARG A 97 10.99 -7.11 -0.96
N GLN A 98 11.31 -5.81 -0.95
CA GLN A 98 12.27 -5.18 -1.85
C GLN A 98 11.94 -5.38 -3.34
N VAL A 99 10.67 -5.13 -3.72
CA VAL A 99 10.31 -5.05 -5.14
C VAL A 99 11.14 -3.98 -5.84
N ASP A 100 11.39 -4.18 -7.12
CA ASP A 100 12.12 -3.22 -7.95
C ASP A 100 11.41 -1.86 -8.00
N ASP A 101 12.17 -0.79 -8.24
CA ASP A 101 11.62 0.53 -8.45
C ASP A 101 10.75 0.54 -9.71
N GLY A 102 9.50 1.03 -9.63
CA GLY A 102 8.60 1.05 -10.78
C GLY A 102 7.14 1.25 -10.44
N LEU A 103 6.28 1.07 -11.44
CA LEU A 103 4.84 1.18 -11.34
C LEU A 103 4.19 -0.19 -11.16
N TYR A 104 3.33 -0.32 -10.17
CA TYR A 104 2.61 -1.56 -9.86
C TYR A 104 1.11 -1.32 -9.75
N ARG A 105 0.33 -2.32 -10.15
CA ARG A 105 -1.09 -2.42 -9.81
C ARG A 105 -1.23 -3.13 -8.47
N LEU A 106 -2.26 -2.78 -7.71
CA LEU A 106 -2.57 -3.49 -6.47
C LEU A 106 -2.63 -5.02 -6.67
N ARG A 107 -3.24 -5.49 -7.76
CA ARG A 107 -3.36 -6.93 -8.07
C ARG A 107 -2.04 -7.64 -8.34
N ASP A 108 -0.99 -6.90 -8.73
CA ASP A 108 0.31 -7.48 -9.09
C ASP A 108 1.15 -7.76 -7.84
N VAL A 109 0.87 -7.06 -6.74
CA VAL A 109 1.57 -7.19 -5.45
C VAL A 109 0.70 -7.84 -4.37
N ALA A 110 -0.61 -7.85 -4.54
CA ALA A 110 -1.56 -8.40 -3.58
C ALA A 110 -1.51 -9.94 -3.52
N PRO A 111 -1.77 -10.54 -2.34
CA PRO A 111 -1.94 -11.98 -2.20
C PRO A 111 -3.09 -12.54 -3.05
N ASP A 112 -3.05 -13.83 -3.34
CA ASP A 112 -3.97 -14.51 -4.25
C ASP A 112 -5.46 -14.42 -3.86
N ARG A 113 -5.77 -14.26 -2.58
CA ARG A 113 -7.14 -14.05 -2.07
C ARG A 113 -7.36 -12.68 -1.45
N PHE A 114 -6.54 -11.70 -1.78
CA PHE A 114 -6.65 -10.35 -1.22
C PHE A 114 -8.07 -9.78 -1.34
N TYR A 115 -8.69 -9.84 -2.50
CA TYR A 115 -10.05 -9.33 -2.74
C TYR A 115 -11.15 -10.08 -1.98
N GLN A 116 -10.82 -11.24 -1.38
CA GLN A 116 -11.70 -12.02 -0.50
C GLN A 116 -11.32 -11.86 0.97
N SER A 117 -10.22 -11.15 1.27
CA SER A 117 -9.77 -10.91 2.63
C SER A 117 -10.72 -9.99 3.39
N GLU A 118 -10.71 -10.10 4.72
CA GLU A 118 -11.48 -9.20 5.57
C GLU A 118 -10.91 -7.78 5.56
N TYR A 119 -9.59 -7.60 5.37
CA TYR A 119 -8.99 -6.30 5.15
C TYR A 119 -9.62 -5.59 3.95
N TYR A 120 -9.73 -6.28 2.81
CA TYR A 120 -10.35 -5.72 1.62
C TYR A 120 -11.82 -5.38 1.86
N ARG A 121 -12.61 -6.27 2.48
CA ARG A 121 -14.05 -6.11 2.70
C ARG A 121 -14.38 -5.08 3.76
N SER A 122 -13.63 -5.07 4.86
CA SER A 122 -13.95 -4.25 6.03
C SER A 122 -13.26 -2.88 6.03
N TYR A 123 -12.15 -2.74 5.31
CA TYR A 123 -11.41 -1.49 5.23
C TYR A 123 -11.35 -0.96 3.79
N TYR A 124 -10.74 -1.71 2.85
CA TYR A 124 -10.47 -1.20 1.50
C TYR A 124 -11.75 -0.81 0.74
N ILE A 125 -12.82 -1.62 0.82
CA ILE A 125 -14.12 -1.28 0.19
C ILE A 125 -14.70 0.03 0.76
N GLN A 126 -14.53 0.31 2.05
CA GLN A 126 -15.06 1.52 2.68
C GLN A 126 -14.37 2.80 2.17
N THR A 127 -13.16 2.68 1.64
CA THR A 127 -12.48 3.82 0.99
C THR A 127 -13.20 4.27 -0.28
N GLY A 128 -14.04 3.41 -0.88
CA GLY A 128 -14.73 3.67 -2.14
C GLY A 128 -13.79 3.68 -3.35
N LEU A 129 -12.58 3.14 -3.23
CA LEU A 129 -11.64 3.03 -4.35
C LEU A 129 -12.10 1.96 -5.34
N SER A 130 -12.01 2.30 -6.63
CA SER A 130 -12.24 1.37 -7.73
C SER A 130 -10.95 0.70 -8.21
N GLU A 131 -9.83 1.41 -8.18
CA GLU A 131 -8.49 0.89 -8.48
C GLU A 131 -7.39 1.82 -7.96
N GLU A 132 -6.22 1.23 -7.68
CA GLU A 132 -5.02 1.91 -7.24
C GLU A 132 -3.81 1.41 -8.03
N LEU A 133 -2.97 2.36 -8.45
CA LEU A 133 -1.64 2.16 -9.00
C LEU A 133 -0.64 2.86 -8.10
N CYS A 134 0.53 2.26 -7.89
CA CYS A 134 1.58 2.88 -7.09
C CYS A 134 2.92 2.86 -7.80
N TYR A 135 3.58 4.01 -7.84
CA TYR A 135 5.03 4.04 -8.01
C TYR A 135 5.66 3.70 -6.66
N THR A 136 6.50 2.66 -6.67
CA THR A 136 7.29 2.26 -5.50
C THR A 136 8.76 2.44 -5.83
N PHE A 137 9.53 3.00 -4.91
CA PHE A 137 10.98 3.16 -5.08
C PHE A 137 11.66 3.34 -3.73
N ARG A 138 12.99 3.22 -3.74
CA ARG A 138 13.81 3.44 -2.55
C ARG A 138 14.64 4.70 -2.66
N LEU A 139 14.78 5.38 -1.53
CA LEU A 139 15.78 6.43 -1.34
C LEU A 139 17.15 5.80 -1.08
N LEU A 140 18.22 6.59 -1.19
CA LEU A 140 19.60 6.12 -1.02
C LEU A 140 19.87 5.46 0.35
N ASN A 141 19.10 5.85 1.36
CA ASN A 141 19.15 5.29 2.71
C ASN A 141 18.31 4.01 2.88
N GLY A 142 17.74 3.47 1.78
CA GLY A 142 16.93 2.26 1.77
C GLY A 142 15.47 2.44 2.19
N VAL A 143 15.05 3.64 2.58
CA VAL A 143 13.66 3.96 2.93
C VAL A 143 12.78 3.81 1.69
N ALA A 144 11.66 3.12 1.81
CA ALA A 144 10.73 2.94 0.70
C ALA A 144 9.72 4.10 0.63
N VAL A 145 9.48 4.58 -0.59
CA VAL A 145 8.48 5.60 -0.88
C VAL A 145 7.44 5.02 -1.84
N VAL A 146 6.18 5.32 -1.58
CA VAL A 146 5.05 4.92 -2.42
C VAL A 146 4.25 6.15 -2.81
N ILE A 147 4.06 6.35 -4.10
CA ILE A 147 3.18 7.38 -4.67
C ILE A 147 1.96 6.69 -5.25
N SER A 148 0.82 6.79 -4.58
CA SER A 148 -0.43 6.18 -5.01
C SER A 148 -1.20 7.09 -5.96
N LEU A 149 -1.72 6.52 -7.04
CA LEU A 149 -2.68 7.11 -7.97
C LEU A 149 -3.98 6.32 -7.85
N MET A 150 -5.05 6.99 -7.42
CA MET A 150 -6.28 6.33 -7.01
C MET A 150 -7.47 6.77 -7.86
N ARG A 151 -8.29 5.80 -8.27
CA ARG A 151 -9.62 6.03 -8.82
C ARG A 151 -10.69 5.58 -7.83
N ALA A 152 -11.74 6.36 -7.70
CA ALA A 152 -12.79 6.14 -6.72
C ALA A 152 -14.19 6.24 -7.33
N GLY A 153 -15.19 5.71 -6.63
CA GLY A 153 -16.60 5.76 -7.03
C GLY A 153 -16.85 5.14 -8.40
N ASP A 154 -17.53 5.89 -9.26
CA ASP A 154 -17.90 5.47 -10.62
C ASP A 154 -16.76 5.64 -11.65
N SER A 155 -15.56 6.04 -11.21
CA SER A 155 -14.40 6.11 -12.09
C SER A 155 -14.03 4.74 -12.61
N SER A 156 -13.89 4.62 -13.95
CA SER A 156 -13.46 3.35 -14.56
C SER A 156 -12.05 2.99 -14.12
N ARG A 157 -11.76 1.70 -14.04
CA ARG A 157 -10.39 1.22 -13.75
C ARG A 157 -9.40 1.72 -14.79
N PHE A 158 -8.12 1.79 -14.41
CA PHE A 158 -7.06 2.11 -15.35
C PHE A 158 -6.98 1.06 -16.45
N SER A 159 -7.13 1.50 -17.70
CA SER A 159 -6.96 0.63 -18.86
C SER A 159 -5.51 0.15 -19.00
N ALA A 160 -5.30 -0.91 -19.77
CA ALA A 160 -3.95 -1.37 -20.10
C ALA A 160 -3.12 -0.30 -20.85
N ARG A 161 -3.78 0.57 -21.63
CA ARG A 161 -3.11 1.70 -22.32
C ARG A 161 -2.63 2.75 -21.33
N GLU A 162 -3.47 3.16 -20.38
CA GLU A 162 -3.12 4.14 -19.35
C GLU A 162 -2.00 3.63 -18.45
N PHE A 163 -2.07 2.35 -18.06
CA PHE A 163 -0.99 1.72 -17.31
C PHE A 163 0.34 1.78 -18.06
N ARG A 164 0.37 1.33 -19.33
CA ARG A 164 1.61 1.38 -20.13
C ARG A 164 2.12 2.81 -20.33
N LEU A 165 1.23 3.79 -20.43
CA LEU A 165 1.61 5.19 -20.54
C LEU A 165 2.29 5.68 -19.25
N LEU A 166 1.71 5.40 -18.09
CA LEU A 166 2.30 5.73 -16.79
C LEU A 166 3.60 4.96 -16.54
N ASP A 167 3.65 3.69 -16.93
CA ASP A 167 4.83 2.83 -16.81
C ASP A 167 6.00 3.33 -17.69
N SER A 168 5.72 3.84 -18.89
CA SER A 168 6.74 4.40 -19.79
C SER A 168 7.45 5.63 -19.24
N VAL A 169 6.88 6.31 -18.27
CA VAL A 169 7.48 7.47 -17.58
C VAL A 169 7.96 7.13 -16.15
N ALA A 170 7.86 5.86 -15.73
CA ALA A 170 8.16 5.46 -14.35
C ALA A 170 9.57 5.83 -13.92
N SER A 171 10.57 5.61 -14.77
CA SER A 171 11.96 5.97 -14.46
C SER A 171 12.14 7.47 -14.25
N ILE A 172 11.40 8.32 -14.99
CA ILE A 172 11.43 9.77 -14.81
C ILE A 172 10.79 10.14 -13.47
N VAL A 173 9.59 9.60 -13.18
CA VAL A 173 8.87 9.85 -11.92
C VAL A 173 9.73 9.46 -10.72
N VAL A 174 10.30 8.26 -10.75
CA VAL A 174 11.16 7.74 -9.67
C VAL A 174 12.38 8.63 -9.48
N SER A 175 13.09 8.98 -10.58
CA SER A 175 14.30 9.81 -10.52
C SER A 175 14.04 11.20 -9.94
N LEU A 176 12.93 11.85 -10.35
CA LEU A 176 12.55 13.16 -9.83
C LEU A 176 12.18 13.08 -8.35
N ALA A 177 11.42 12.08 -7.96
CA ALA A 177 10.99 11.86 -6.59
C ALA A 177 12.17 11.51 -5.67
N GLN A 178 13.08 10.62 -6.12
CA GLN A 178 14.33 10.32 -5.40
C GLN A 178 15.20 11.56 -5.22
N ARG A 179 15.26 12.43 -6.23
CA ARG A 179 16.03 13.67 -6.12
C ARG A 179 15.39 14.66 -5.17
N HIS A 180 14.06 14.82 -5.22
CA HIS A 180 13.34 15.75 -4.35
C HIS A 180 13.44 15.35 -2.89
N TRP A 181 13.22 14.06 -2.58
CA TRP A 181 13.24 13.55 -1.20
C TRP A 181 14.63 13.06 -0.74
N ARG A 182 15.68 13.24 -1.57
CA ARG A 182 17.05 12.84 -1.20
C ARG A 182 17.51 13.43 0.13
N ASP A 183 17.25 14.71 0.27
CA ASP A 183 17.68 15.53 1.40
C ASP A 183 16.49 15.84 2.33
N ALA A 184 15.41 15.08 2.25
CA ALA A 184 14.26 15.15 3.17
C ALA A 184 14.58 14.47 4.52
N PRO A 185 15.64 14.83 5.22
CA PRO A 185 16.23 14.04 6.28
C PRO A 185 16.06 14.64 7.65
N ASP A 186 15.90 15.94 7.75
CA ASP A 186 15.98 16.58 9.08
C ASP A 186 14.71 16.37 9.93
N GLY A 187 13.66 15.77 9.38
CA GLY A 187 12.49 15.24 10.10
C GLY A 187 12.43 13.72 10.18
N PHE A 188 13.33 13.03 9.48
CA PHE A 188 13.41 11.57 9.44
C PHE A 188 14.69 11.18 10.20
N ASP A 189 14.57 10.73 11.42
CA ASP A 189 15.67 10.14 12.18
C ASP A 189 16.11 8.82 11.52
N ILE A 190 16.93 8.97 10.45
CA ILE A 190 17.28 7.90 9.49
C ILE A 190 18.47 7.09 9.97
N GLU A 191 19.19 7.51 11.02
CA GLU A 191 20.41 6.84 11.48
C GLU A 191 20.22 5.38 11.90
N SER A 192 18.96 4.91 12.01
CA SER A 192 18.65 3.53 12.39
C SER A 192 17.91 2.71 11.34
N ALA A 193 17.67 3.22 10.12
CA ALA A 193 16.88 2.54 9.10
C ALA A 193 17.73 1.64 8.19
N VAL A 194 18.37 0.63 8.75
CA VAL A 194 18.85 -0.51 7.94
C VAL A 194 17.66 -1.40 7.63
N ASN A 195 17.18 -1.36 6.39
CA ASN A 195 16.05 -2.17 5.93
C ASN A 195 16.44 -3.66 5.89
N ASP A 196 16.09 -4.43 6.89
CA ASP A 196 16.04 -5.89 6.81
C ASP A 196 14.60 -6.30 6.43
N PRO A 197 14.36 -6.90 5.24
CA PRO A 197 13.03 -7.37 4.82
C PRO A 197 12.36 -8.33 5.80
N ARG A 198 13.16 -8.95 6.68
CA ARG A 198 12.66 -9.83 7.73
C ARG A 198 11.90 -9.07 8.82
N GLU A 199 12.23 -7.80 9.07
CA GLU A 199 11.61 -7.04 10.15
C GLU A 199 10.17 -6.62 9.86
N ASP A 200 9.82 -6.28 8.61
CA ASP A 200 8.42 -5.96 8.24
C ASP A 200 7.51 -7.18 8.39
N ARG A 201 8.00 -8.37 8.00
CA ARG A 201 7.29 -9.61 8.27
C ARG A 201 7.20 -9.88 9.78
N LEU A 202 8.28 -9.63 10.51
CA LEU A 202 8.35 -9.74 11.96
C LEU A 202 7.39 -8.73 12.65
N LEU A 203 7.15 -7.57 12.08
CA LEU A 203 6.26 -6.57 12.68
C LEU A 203 4.82 -7.09 12.79
N ILE A 204 4.29 -7.70 11.72
CA ILE A 204 2.95 -8.30 11.75
C ILE A 204 2.96 -9.56 12.63
N GLU A 205 3.96 -10.43 12.47
CA GLU A 205 4.11 -11.63 13.29
C GLU A 205 4.29 -11.26 14.77
N ASN A 206 5.06 -10.23 15.10
CA ASN A 206 5.23 -9.73 16.46
C ASN A 206 3.92 -9.14 17.00
N THR A 207 3.17 -8.40 16.18
CA THR A 207 1.85 -7.88 16.57
C THR A 207 0.88 -9.02 16.82
N VAL A 208 0.78 -9.99 15.92
CA VAL A 208 -0.05 -11.20 16.10
C VAL A 208 0.42 -11.99 17.32
N SER A 209 1.73 -12.15 17.49
CA SER A 209 2.32 -12.84 18.64
C SER A 209 1.99 -12.12 19.95
N ALA A 210 2.17 -10.80 20.02
CA ALA A 210 1.82 -10.02 21.22
C ALA A 210 0.36 -10.17 21.60
N LEU A 211 -0.54 -10.23 20.61
CA LEU A 211 -1.99 -10.38 20.84
C LEU A 211 -2.39 -11.80 21.26
N PHE A 212 -1.72 -12.82 20.73
CA PHE A 212 -2.20 -14.20 20.82
C PHE A 212 -1.19 -15.19 21.41
N SER A 213 0.07 -14.78 21.75
CA SER A 213 1.16 -15.68 22.17
C SER A 213 0.82 -16.62 23.34
N LYS A 214 -0.09 -16.21 24.21
CA LYS A 214 -0.55 -17.06 25.32
C LYS A 214 -1.56 -18.14 24.90
N ARG A 215 -2.08 -18.09 23.68
CA ARG A 215 -3.16 -18.95 23.19
C ARG A 215 -2.76 -19.80 21.99
N ILE A 216 -1.87 -19.32 21.12
CA ILE A 216 -1.46 -20.00 19.90
C ILE A 216 0.06 -20.22 19.84
N THR A 217 0.47 -21.25 19.11
CA THR A 217 1.89 -21.60 18.93
C THR A 217 2.56 -20.68 17.89
N PRO A 218 3.92 -20.60 17.84
CA PRO A 218 4.63 -19.86 16.79
C PRO A 218 4.22 -20.26 15.36
N ARG A 219 3.97 -21.55 15.13
CA ARG A 219 3.50 -22.04 13.83
C ARG A 219 2.10 -21.57 13.49
N GLU A 220 1.22 -21.55 14.45
CA GLU A 220 -0.13 -20.99 14.30
C GLU A 220 -0.09 -19.47 14.11
N THR A 221 0.85 -18.76 14.73
CA THR A 221 1.11 -17.33 14.47
C THR A 221 1.42 -17.07 12.99
N GLN A 222 2.33 -17.85 12.40
CA GLN A 222 2.63 -17.74 10.96
C GLN A 222 1.40 -17.98 10.09
N VAL A 223 0.56 -18.95 10.43
CA VAL A 223 -0.69 -19.20 9.70
C VAL A 223 -1.67 -18.04 9.87
N VAL A 224 -1.85 -17.52 11.09
CA VAL A 224 -2.72 -16.35 11.37
C VAL A 224 -2.28 -15.13 10.55
N THR A 225 -0.98 -14.82 10.56
CA THR A 225 -0.42 -13.70 9.82
C THR A 225 -0.80 -13.79 8.34
N GLN A 226 -0.54 -14.93 7.70
CA GLN A 226 -0.85 -15.10 6.28
C GLN A 226 -2.35 -15.12 5.97
N VAL A 227 -3.18 -15.62 6.89
CA VAL A 227 -4.66 -15.54 6.76
C VAL A 227 -5.15 -14.11 6.81
N LEU A 228 -4.63 -13.29 7.73
CA LEU A 228 -4.95 -11.86 7.84
C LEU A 228 -4.52 -11.10 6.58
N GLU A 229 -3.37 -11.47 6.02
CA GLU A 229 -2.83 -10.93 4.77
C GLU A 229 -3.67 -11.27 3.52
N GLY A 230 -4.52 -12.28 3.58
CA GLY A 230 -5.36 -12.70 2.46
C GLY A 230 -4.76 -13.79 1.58
N HIS A 231 -3.85 -14.61 2.13
CA HIS A 231 -3.35 -15.80 1.42
C HIS A 231 -4.35 -16.96 1.49
N SER A 232 -4.41 -17.75 0.40
CA SER A 232 -5.15 -19.01 0.38
C SER A 232 -4.45 -20.10 1.20
N SER A 233 -5.19 -21.14 1.59
CA SER A 233 -4.57 -22.30 2.26
C SER A 233 -3.52 -23.00 1.40
N ASP A 234 -3.65 -22.94 0.06
CA ASP A 234 -2.68 -23.48 -0.88
C ASP A 234 -1.39 -22.62 -0.93
N ALA A 235 -1.53 -21.29 -0.90
CA ALA A 235 -0.40 -20.37 -0.83
C ALA A 235 0.35 -20.53 0.50
N ILE A 236 -0.38 -20.56 1.62
CA ILE A 236 0.17 -20.81 2.97
C ILE A 236 0.92 -22.14 3.04
N ALA A 237 0.34 -23.20 2.46
CA ALA A 237 0.95 -24.53 2.44
C ALA A 237 2.30 -24.52 1.72
N ARG A 238 2.38 -23.87 0.55
CA ARG A 238 3.61 -23.73 -0.23
C ARG A 238 4.68 -22.91 0.52
N ASP A 239 4.29 -21.76 1.05
CA ASP A 239 5.22 -20.86 1.78
C ASP A 239 5.79 -21.52 3.03
N LEU A 240 4.95 -22.26 3.76
CA LEU A 240 5.35 -22.90 5.00
C LEU A 240 5.91 -24.31 4.82
N GLY A 241 5.95 -24.86 3.61
CA GLY A 241 6.46 -26.22 3.33
C GLY A 241 5.63 -27.34 3.97
N ILE A 242 4.30 -27.20 4.05
CA ILE A 242 3.38 -28.18 4.65
C ILE A 242 2.22 -28.53 3.72
N SER A 243 1.42 -29.54 4.08
CA SER A 243 0.25 -29.88 3.28
C SER A 243 -0.91 -28.88 3.50
N VAL A 244 -1.78 -28.72 2.49
CA VAL A 244 -3.02 -27.92 2.60
C VAL A 244 -3.92 -28.46 3.72
N GLY A 245 -3.94 -29.79 3.91
CA GLY A 245 -4.65 -30.42 5.02
C GLY A 245 -4.11 -29.96 6.37
N THR A 246 -2.80 -29.85 6.52
CA THR A 246 -2.15 -29.34 7.74
C THR A 246 -2.52 -27.89 8.00
N VAL A 247 -2.56 -27.03 6.97
CA VAL A 247 -3.02 -25.65 7.11
C VAL A 247 -4.47 -25.58 7.62
N ARG A 248 -5.36 -26.41 7.08
CA ARG A 248 -6.76 -26.48 7.53
C ARG A 248 -6.87 -26.92 9.00
N ILE A 249 -6.03 -27.87 9.43
CA ILE A 249 -5.98 -28.31 10.84
C ILE A 249 -5.50 -27.14 11.73
N HIS A 250 -4.43 -26.42 11.33
CA HIS A 250 -3.98 -25.24 12.07
C HIS A 250 -5.10 -24.20 12.21
N ARG A 251 -5.77 -23.84 11.12
CA ARG A 251 -6.89 -22.88 11.16
C ARG A 251 -8.00 -23.31 12.12
N ARG A 252 -8.40 -24.59 12.08
CA ARG A 252 -9.41 -25.13 13.01
C ARG A 252 -8.94 -25.00 14.46
N ASN A 253 -7.69 -25.36 14.75
CA ASN A 253 -7.14 -25.29 16.10
C ASN A 253 -7.02 -23.84 16.59
N ILE A 254 -6.60 -22.92 15.73
CA ILE A 254 -6.55 -21.47 16.01
C ILE A 254 -7.94 -20.97 16.39
N TYR A 255 -8.97 -21.28 15.60
CA TYR A 255 -10.33 -20.82 15.84
C TYR A 255 -10.86 -21.36 17.18
N ALA A 256 -10.60 -22.63 17.47
CA ALA A 256 -10.98 -23.23 18.77
C ALA A 256 -10.25 -22.56 19.95
N LYS A 257 -8.93 -22.32 19.84
CA LYS A 257 -8.11 -21.69 20.88
C LYS A 257 -8.49 -20.23 21.13
N LEU A 258 -8.82 -19.49 20.07
CA LEU A 258 -9.23 -18.09 20.16
C LEU A 258 -10.73 -17.94 20.46
N GLN A 259 -11.49 -19.04 20.50
CA GLN A 259 -12.94 -19.06 20.68
C GLN A 259 -13.68 -18.23 19.64
N ILE A 260 -13.29 -18.37 18.38
CA ILE A 260 -13.88 -17.70 17.21
C ILE A 260 -14.39 -18.73 16.21
N SER A 261 -15.35 -18.33 15.40
CA SER A 261 -15.99 -19.20 14.39
C SER A 261 -15.65 -18.81 12.95
N SER A 262 -15.07 -17.63 12.74
CA SER A 262 -14.86 -17.07 11.40
C SER A 262 -13.55 -16.28 11.27
N GLN A 263 -13.12 -16.10 10.02
CA GLN A 263 -12.01 -15.21 9.68
C GLN A 263 -12.35 -13.75 9.99
N GLN A 264 -13.61 -13.37 9.88
CA GLN A 264 -14.08 -12.03 10.22
C GLN A 264 -13.90 -11.72 11.72
N GLU A 265 -14.18 -12.67 12.60
CA GLU A 265 -13.93 -12.51 14.03
C GLU A 265 -12.43 -12.39 14.34
N LEU A 266 -11.59 -13.20 13.68
CA LEU A 266 -10.14 -13.09 13.79
C LEU A 266 -9.65 -11.69 13.41
N PHE A 267 -10.12 -11.18 12.28
CA PHE A 267 -9.78 -9.84 11.80
C PHE A 267 -10.27 -8.75 12.78
N SER A 268 -11.49 -8.87 13.29
CA SER A 268 -12.07 -7.90 14.23
C SER A 268 -11.27 -7.83 15.54
N ILE A 269 -10.83 -8.98 16.06
CA ILE A 269 -9.97 -9.01 17.26
C ILE A 269 -8.62 -8.37 16.97
N PHE A 270 -7.99 -8.72 15.86
CA PHE A 270 -6.71 -8.13 15.45
C PHE A 270 -6.82 -6.62 15.32
N PHE A 271 -7.83 -6.13 14.61
CA PHE A 271 -8.03 -4.70 14.33
C PHE A 271 -8.31 -3.88 15.60
N LYS A 272 -9.21 -4.35 16.46
CA LYS A 272 -9.51 -3.68 17.74
C LYS A 272 -8.29 -3.51 18.62
N ASN A 273 -7.43 -4.52 18.66
CA ASN A 273 -6.24 -4.48 19.52
C ASN A 273 -5.14 -3.58 18.96
N ILE A 274 -4.95 -3.54 17.63
CA ILE A 274 -3.98 -2.63 17.01
C ILE A 274 -4.38 -1.17 17.23
N THR A 275 -5.64 -0.84 17.00
CA THR A 275 -6.13 0.52 17.20
C THR A 275 -6.07 0.95 18.66
N ALA A 276 -6.34 0.04 19.61
CA ALA A 276 -6.23 0.32 21.05
C ALA A 276 -4.78 0.44 21.56
N ALA A 277 -3.83 -0.23 20.92
CA ALA A 277 -2.41 -0.17 21.32
C ALA A 277 -1.67 1.08 20.79
N ARG A 278 -2.27 1.82 19.86
CA ARG A 278 -1.66 2.97 19.17
C ARG A 278 -2.46 4.27 19.30
N GLY A 279 -3.61 4.26 19.98
CA GLY A 279 -4.40 5.43 20.38
C GLY A 279 -4.14 5.77 21.85
#